data_0bc2c3c6e4ccae3007db29cfe1401eba
#
_entry.id   0bc2c3c6e4ccae3007db29cfe1401eba
#
_cell.length_a   1.000
_cell.length_b   1.000
_cell.length_c   1.000
_cell.angle_alpha   90.00
_cell.angle_beta   90.00
_cell.angle_gamma   90.00
#
_symmetry.space_group_name_H-M   'P 1'
#
loop_
_entity.id
_entity.type
_entity.pdbx_description
1 polymer ?
#
loop_
_entity_poly.entity_id
_entity_poly.type
_entity_poly.pdbx_seq_one_letter_code
_entity_poly.pdbx_strand_id
1 'polypeptide(L)'
;MNNFELRGGGGGGGVRLAKKPYDYFKNINIPGPEPWFFFGNMLQLMKKRMAKFDKEMKQKYGKVLGFYICNQPHILISDPEMVKEICIKQFAVFTNRYDMFPPDGVGDKFLSFLTDLHWKFTRTLLLPTFSISHLKQTMGIMNRVVKNLEENFSLFADSDKAVEMKQVFSCYTVDMIASTAFGIEVNSQKNPDHSLIKCFDKFFYVNFYDPITSVQTLFPVIPKILGTFGIKSNFSSSLQSVAKFSKDVIAERRKNKTVRQDFLQLLLDAKLENVDKIDDDMKHELETLTFENMSDWRSKRGLTDEEIVAQVVLFLFAAHLTTSTALSFFSYILVTQPEIQQKVYDEVMDVIGDVSFPKILAQDQ
;
A
#
# COMPACT_ATOMS: atom_id res chain seq x y z
N MET A 1 -18.23 12.02 -16.47
CA MET A 1 -17.04 12.72 -17.01
C MET A 1 -17.50 13.84 -17.92
N ASN A 2 -17.59 15.05 -17.42
CA ASN A 2 -17.92 16.21 -18.24
C ASN A 2 -16.81 17.22 -18.10
N ASN A 3 -16.09 17.45 -19.19
CA ASN A 3 -15.10 18.51 -19.36
C ASN A 3 -15.79 19.87 -19.11
N PHE A 4 -15.39 20.59 -18.10
CA PHE A 4 -15.78 21.98 -17.90
C PHE A 4 -14.81 22.90 -18.64
N GLU A 5 -15.25 23.43 -19.78
CA GLU A 5 -14.61 24.55 -20.45
C GLU A 5 -14.73 25.83 -19.61
N LEU A 6 -13.58 26.42 -19.31
CA LEU A 6 -13.47 27.74 -18.71
C LEU A 6 -13.75 28.80 -19.78
N ARG A 7 -14.95 29.36 -19.85
CA ARG A 7 -15.20 30.63 -20.57
C ARG A 7 -15.05 31.81 -19.59
N GLY A 8 -14.10 32.66 -19.90
CA GLY A 8 -13.81 33.87 -19.15
C GLY A 8 -14.92 34.95 -19.28
N GLY A 9 -15.17 35.65 -18.20
CA GLY A 9 -16.01 36.85 -18.16
C GLY A 9 -16.07 37.45 -16.75
N GLY A 10 -15.59 38.66 -16.62
CA GLY A 10 -15.94 39.72 -15.67
C GLY A 10 -15.70 39.48 -14.18
N GLY A 11 -15.01 40.38 -13.51
CA GLY A 11 -14.54 40.34 -12.11
C GLY A 11 -15.52 40.08 -10.95
N GLY A 12 -16.81 39.78 -11.20
CA GLY A 12 -17.77 39.30 -10.21
C GLY A 12 -18.10 37.81 -10.35
N GLY A 13 -17.70 37.17 -11.45
CA GLY A 13 -17.97 35.77 -11.77
C GLY A 13 -17.06 34.79 -11.05
N GLY A 14 -15.84 35.17 -10.73
CA GLY A 14 -14.84 34.28 -10.13
C GLY A 14 -15.25 33.72 -8.76
N VAL A 15 -15.83 34.55 -7.91
CA VAL A 15 -16.31 34.13 -6.57
C VAL A 15 -17.56 33.25 -6.67
N ARG A 16 -18.45 33.52 -7.63
CA ARG A 16 -19.64 32.68 -7.88
C ARG A 16 -19.27 31.33 -8.50
N LEU A 17 -18.30 31.27 -9.42
CA LEU A 17 -17.81 30.04 -10.03
C LEU A 17 -17.09 29.15 -9.00
N ALA A 18 -16.34 29.75 -8.07
CA ALA A 18 -15.67 29.03 -7.00
C ALA A 18 -16.61 28.50 -5.91
N LYS A 19 -17.82 29.06 -5.75
CA LYS A 19 -18.83 28.55 -4.80
C LYS A 19 -19.70 27.42 -5.37
N LYS A 20 -19.89 27.34 -6.68
CA LYS A 20 -20.72 26.29 -7.31
C LYS A 20 -20.33 24.86 -6.93
N PRO A 21 -19.06 24.48 -6.80
CA PRO A 21 -18.70 23.13 -6.37
C PRO A 21 -19.20 22.80 -4.96
N TYR A 22 -19.31 23.78 -4.06
CA TYR A 22 -19.68 23.56 -2.66
C TYR A 22 -21.18 23.49 -2.42
N ASP A 23 -22.01 23.73 -3.43
CA ASP A 23 -23.48 23.61 -3.32
C ASP A 23 -23.96 22.18 -3.64
N TYR A 24 -23.07 21.28 -4.08
CA TYR A 24 -23.44 19.93 -4.51
C TYR A 24 -24.20 19.16 -3.42
N PHE A 25 -23.68 19.07 -2.20
CA PHE A 25 -24.33 18.33 -1.12
C PHE A 25 -25.59 19.02 -0.59
N LYS A 26 -25.64 20.35 -0.63
CA LYS A 26 -26.85 21.12 -0.28
C LYS A 26 -27.98 20.79 -1.26
N ASN A 27 -27.69 20.69 -2.55
CA ASN A 27 -28.67 20.42 -3.60
C ASN A 27 -29.28 19.00 -3.51
N ILE A 28 -28.54 18.05 -2.94
CA ILE A 28 -28.99 16.66 -2.77
C ILE A 28 -29.33 16.33 -1.31
N ASN A 29 -29.44 17.33 -0.44
CA ASN A 29 -29.82 17.22 0.97
C ASN A 29 -28.91 16.26 1.78
N ILE A 30 -27.62 16.17 1.46
CA ILE A 30 -26.67 15.43 2.28
C ILE A 30 -26.04 16.38 3.29
N PRO A 31 -26.15 16.11 4.62
CA PRO A 31 -25.57 16.97 5.65
C PRO A 31 -24.04 16.89 5.63
N GLY A 32 -23.38 17.93 6.12
CA GLY A 32 -21.93 17.95 6.23
C GLY A 32 -21.35 19.26 6.77
N PRO A 33 -20.06 19.31 7.05
CA PRO A 33 -19.38 20.52 7.49
C PRO A 33 -19.32 21.57 6.39
N GLU A 34 -19.48 22.84 6.74
CA GLU A 34 -19.33 23.95 5.80
C GLU A 34 -17.90 23.99 5.26
N PRO A 35 -17.73 24.01 3.93
CA PRO A 35 -16.42 24.06 3.30
C PRO A 35 -15.80 25.46 3.34
N TRP A 36 -14.48 25.54 3.51
CA TRP A 36 -13.73 26.77 3.36
C TRP A 36 -13.43 27.03 1.89
N PHE A 37 -13.40 28.29 1.53
CA PHE A 37 -13.06 28.71 0.17
C PHE A 37 -11.69 28.13 -0.27
N PHE A 38 -11.61 27.55 -1.45
CA PHE A 38 -10.50 26.77 -2.04
C PHE A 38 -10.14 25.46 -1.34
N PHE A 39 -10.15 25.39 -0.01
CA PHE A 39 -9.62 24.25 0.74
C PHE A 39 -10.68 23.20 1.07
N GLY A 40 -11.97 23.54 0.89
CA GLY A 40 -13.04 22.68 1.35
C GLY A 40 -12.91 22.42 2.86
N ASN A 41 -12.87 21.16 3.25
CA ASN A 41 -12.68 20.74 4.64
C ASN A 41 -11.25 20.20 4.90
N MET A 42 -10.35 20.34 3.94
CA MET A 42 -8.97 19.81 4.01
C MET A 42 -8.20 20.29 5.24
N LEU A 43 -8.29 21.59 5.57
CA LEU A 43 -7.60 22.16 6.74
C LEU A 43 -8.11 21.55 8.06
N GLN A 44 -9.40 21.23 8.14
CA GLN A 44 -9.98 20.56 9.31
C GLN A 44 -9.47 19.12 9.40
N LEU A 45 -9.42 18.42 8.26
CA LEU A 45 -8.92 17.06 8.14
C LEU A 45 -7.43 16.98 8.59
N MET A 46 -6.59 17.88 8.07
CA MET A 46 -5.16 17.95 8.43
C MET A 46 -4.97 18.22 9.93
N LYS A 47 -5.67 19.21 10.49
CA LYS A 47 -5.56 19.57 11.92
C LYS A 47 -6.01 18.45 12.85
N LYS A 48 -7.07 17.73 12.50
CA LYS A 48 -7.67 16.68 13.37
C LYS A 48 -7.12 15.29 13.10
N ARG A 49 -6.46 15.05 11.98
CA ARG A 49 -6.17 13.75 11.39
C ARG A 49 -7.45 13.00 10.99
N MET A 50 -7.37 12.13 10.00
CA MET A 50 -8.54 11.48 9.38
C MET A 50 -9.44 10.76 10.40
N ALA A 51 -8.90 9.88 11.22
CA ALA A 51 -9.70 9.09 12.16
C ALA A 51 -10.49 9.94 13.18
N LYS A 52 -9.89 11.03 13.68
CA LYS A 52 -10.56 11.94 14.61
C LYS A 52 -11.60 12.80 13.89
N PHE A 53 -11.28 13.26 12.68
CA PHE A 53 -12.21 14.00 11.83
C PHE A 53 -13.45 13.16 11.54
N ASP A 54 -13.28 11.93 11.05
CA ASP A 54 -14.36 11.02 10.70
C ASP A 54 -15.27 10.73 11.92
N LYS A 55 -14.67 10.45 13.08
CA LYS A 55 -15.41 10.21 14.31
C LYS A 55 -16.27 11.40 14.73
N GLU A 56 -15.69 12.61 14.72
CA GLU A 56 -16.42 13.84 15.10
C GLU A 56 -17.50 14.19 14.07
N MET A 57 -17.21 14.04 12.77
CA MET A 57 -18.18 14.32 11.71
C MET A 57 -19.35 13.35 11.75
N LYS A 58 -19.08 12.04 11.96
CA LYS A 58 -20.13 11.04 12.17
C LYS A 58 -21.03 11.39 13.36
N GLN A 59 -20.44 11.79 14.50
CA GLN A 59 -21.21 12.18 15.68
C GLN A 59 -22.11 13.39 15.43
N LYS A 60 -21.64 14.36 14.62
CA LYS A 60 -22.36 15.62 14.38
C LYS A 60 -23.39 15.52 13.25
N TYR A 61 -23.08 14.80 12.18
CA TYR A 61 -23.87 14.80 10.93
C TYR A 61 -24.54 13.46 10.62
N GLY A 62 -24.23 12.40 11.39
CA GLY A 62 -24.81 11.08 11.19
C GLY A 62 -23.95 10.13 10.39
N LYS A 63 -24.52 8.98 9.99
CA LYS A 63 -23.80 7.88 9.37
C LYS A 63 -23.38 8.12 7.91
N VAL A 64 -24.03 9.07 7.24
CA VAL A 64 -23.75 9.47 5.86
C VAL A 64 -23.65 10.98 5.83
N LEU A 65 -22.51 11.49 5.39
CA LEU A 65 -22.27 12.93 5.31
C LEU A 65 -21.36 13.28 4.13
N GLY A 66 -21.56 14.50 3.62
CA GLY A 66 -20.75 15.06 2.53
C GLY A 66 -19.69 16.03 3.07
N PHE A 67 -18.49 15.97 2.52
CA PHE A 67 -17.43 16.94 2.79
C PHE A 67 -16.60 17.17 1.52
N TYR A 68 -15.71 18.14 1.56
CA TYR A 68 -14.90 18.50 0.39
C TYR A 68 -13.40 18.44 0.71
N ILE A 69 -12.64 17.76 -0.13
CA ILE A 69 -11.19 17.88 -0.18
C ILE A 69 -10.87 18.85 -1.32
N CYS A 70 -10.40 20.03 -0.98
CA CYS A 70 -10.35 21.16 -1.92
C CYS A 70 -11.75 21.39 -2.54
N ASN A 71 -11.88 21.24 -3.84
CA ASN A 71 -13.14 21.39 -4.58
C ASN A 71 -13.81 20.04 -4.93
N GLN A 72 -13.20 18.93 -4.54
CA GLN A 72 -13.71 17.58 -4.82
C GLN A 72 -14.72 17.15 -3.75
N PRO A 73 -15.94 16.75 -4.12
CA PRO A 73 -16.93 16.24 -3.18
C PRO A 73 -16.62 14.80 -2.78
N HIS A 74 -16.70 14.52 -1.49
CA HIS A 74 -16.53 13.21 -0.89
C HIS A 74 -17.72 12.88 0.01
N ILE A 75 -18.12 11.61 0.03
CA ILE A 75 -19.16 11.12 0.96
C ILE A 75 -18.47 10.18 1.96
N LEU A 76 -18.63 10.49 3.26
CA LEU A 76 -18.25 9.58 4.33
C LEU A 76 -19.45 8.71 4.68
N ILE A 77 -19.26 7.40 4.56
CA ILE A 77 -20.27 6.39 4.88
C ILE A 77 -19.76 5.55 6.04
N SER A 78 -20.51 5.50 7.12
CA SER A 78 -20.20 4.71 8.33
C SER A 78 -21.31 3.75 8.71
N ASP A 79 -22.26 3.50 7.83
CA ASP A 79 -23.29 2.49 7.97
C ASP A 79 -22.80 1.16 7.35
N PRO A 80 -22.67 0.06 8.14
CA PRO A 80 -22.15 -1.22 7.66
C PRO A 80 -22.98 -1.82 6.52
N GLU A 81 -24.31 -1.68 6.54
CA GLU A 81 -25.16 -2.24 5.48
C GLU A 81 -24.99 -1.48 4.17
N MET A 82 -24.87 -0.16 4.23
CA MET A 82 -24.59 0.64 3.04
C MET A 82 -23.17 0.38 2.50
N VAL A 83 -22.16 0.19 3.37
CA VAL A 83 -20.81 -0.19 2.97
C VAL A 83 -20.84 -1.55 2.26
N LYS A 84 -21.57 -2.54 2.80
CA LYS A 84 -21.75 -3.85 2.16
C LYS A 84 -22.44 -3.74 0.81
N GLU A 85 -23.49 -2.91 0.71
CA GLU A 85 -24.18 -2.67 -0.56
C GLU A 85 -23.21 -2.12 -1.62
N ILE A 86 -22.44 -1.09 -1.30
CA ILE A 86 -21.53 -0.42 -2.23
C ILE A 86 -20.32 -1.31 -2.57
N CYS A 87 -19.65 -1.86 -1.55
CA CYS A 87 -18.37 -2.53 -1.75
C CYS A 87 -18.48 -3.98 -2.19
N ILE A 88 -19.65 -4.62 -2.01
CA ILE A 88 -19.85 -6.03 -2.37
C ILE A 88 -20.89 -6.15 -3.48
N LYS A 89 -22.16 -5.75 -3.23
CA LYS A 89 -23.24 -5.99 -4.18
C LYS A 89 -23.14 -5.12 -5.43
N GLN A 90 -22.70 -3.86 -5.28
CA GLN A 90 -22.56 -2.92 -6.40
C GLN A 90 -21.09 -2.67 -6.76
N PHE A 91 -20.22 -3.63 -6.46
CA PHE A 91 -18.78 -3.52 -6.74
C PHE A 91 -18.50 -3.16 -8.20
N ALA A 92 -19.28 -3.69 -9.15
CA ALA A 92 -19.10 -3.39 -10.57
C ALA A 92 -19.25 -1.90 -10.92
N VAL A 93 -20.00 -1.13 -10.10
CA VAL A 93 -20.17 0.33 -10.27
C VAL A 93 -19.09 1.11 -9.54
N PHE A 94 -18.63 0.60 -8.38
CA PHE A 94 -17.70 1.28 -7.47
C PHE A 94 -16.33 0.57 -7.44
N THR A 95 -15.77 0.21 -8.59
CA THR A 95 -14.51 -0.54 -8.69
C THR A 95 -13.27 0.28 -8.38
N ASN A 96 -13.28 1.57 -8.68
CA ASN A 96 -12.08 2.41 -8.65
C ASN A 96 -11.86 3.06 -7.28
N ARG A 97 -10.60 3.19 -6.89
CA ARG A 97 -10.18 3.97 -5.72
C ARG A 97 -9.94 5.41 -6.10
N TYR A 98 -10.06 6.29 -5.12
CA TYR A 98 -9.66 7.67 -5.29
C TYR A 98 -8.14 7.78 -5.44
N ASP A 99 -7.71 8.49 -6.46
CA ASP A 99 -6.28 8.77 -6.69
C ASP A 99 -5.84 9.91 -5.77
N MET A 100 -5.08 9.55 -4.74
CA MET A 100 -4.60 10.49 -3.71
C MET A 100 -3.21 11.05 -4.01
N PHE A 101 -2.50 10.49 -4.98
CA PHE A 101 -1.11 10.85 -5.23
C PHE A 101 -0.93 11.50 -6.60
N PRO A 102 -0.02 12.48 -6.71
CA PRO A 102 0.30 13.05 -8.01
C PRO A 102 0.98 12.00 -8.90
N PRO A 103 0.68 11.98 -10.21
CA PRO A 103 1.29 11.07 -11.14
C PRO A 103 2.82 11.28 -11.18
N ASP A 104 3.59 10.24 -10.97
CA ASP A 104 5.06 10.27 -10.95
C ASP A 104 5.71 9.26 -11.92
N GLY A 105 4.88 8.58 -12.71
CA GLY A 105 5.30 7.63 -13.74
C GLY A 105 5.55 6.21 -13.23
N VAL A 106 5.77 6.00 -11.93
CA VAL A 106 5.90 4.67 -11.29
C VAL A 106 4.66 4.37 -10.47
N GLY A 107 4.26 5.29 -9.59
CA GLY A 107 3.09 5.16 -8.73
C GLY A 107 1.80 5.03 -9.52
N ASP A 108 1.69 5.66 -10.68
CA ASP A 108 0.53 5.58 -11.56
C ASP A 108 0.22 4.14 -12.02
N LYS A 109 1.24 3.27 -12.01
CA LYS A 109 1.14 1.87 -12.41
C LYS A 109 1.01 0.91 -11.23
N PHE A 110 0.92 1.41 -9.99
CA PHE A 110 0.65 0.56 -8.83
C PHE A 110 -0.73 -0.08 -8.92
N LEU A 111 -0.83 -1.36 -8.59
CA LEU A 111 -2.12 -2.06 -8.54
C LEU A 111 -3.17 -1.29 -7.72
N SER A 112 -2.78 -0.60 -6.66
CA SER A 112 -3.67 0.18 -5.80
C SER A 112 -4.25 1.43 -6.46
N PHE A 113 -3.68 1.92 -7.57
CA PHE A 113 -4.12 3.13 -8.29
C PHE A 113 -4.56 2.87 -9.72
N LEU A 114 -4.34 1.65 -10.23
CA LEU A 114 -4.92 1.24 -11.50
C LEU A 114 -6.45 1.25 -11.42
N THR A 115 -7.10 1.53 -12.54
CA THR A 115 -8.56 1.63 -12.64
C THR A 115 -9.11 0.65 -13.68
N ASP A 116 -10.39 0.33 -13.55
CA ASP A 116 -11.18 -0.40 -14.55
C ASP A 116 -10.52 -1.71 -15.03
N LEU A 117 -10.50 -1.91 -16.33
CA LEU A 117 -9.94 -3.12 -16.95
C LEU A 117 -8.44 -3.29 -16.71
N HIS A 118 -7.69 -2.19 -16.60
CA HIS A 118 -6.25 -2.28 -16.32
C HIS A 118 -5.99 -2.82 -14.91
N TRP A 119 -6.76 -2.37 -13.94
CA TRP A 119 -6.72 -2.93 -12.58
C TRP A 119 -7.06 -4.42 -12.58
N LYS A 120 -8.18 -4.81 -13.20
CA LYS A 120 -8.61 -6.21 -13.29
C LYS A 120 -7.53 -7.09 -13.92
N PHE A 121 -6.99 -6.67 -15.06
CA PHE A 121 -5.92 -7.39 -15.75
C PHE A 121 -4.69 -7.60 -14.87
N THR A 122 -4.16 -6.53 -14.28
CA THR A 122 -2.97 -6.61 -13.44
C THR A 122 -3.22 -7.46 -12.19
N ARG A 123 -4.36 -7.29 -11.53
CA ARG A 123 -4.74 -8.11 -10.36
C ARG A 123 -4.80 -9.59 -10.71
N THR A 124 -5.42 -9.95 -11.82
CA THR A 124 -5.52 -11.35 -12.28
C THR A 124 -4.14 -11.97 -12.50
N LEU A 125 -3.20 -11.25 -13.10
CA LEU A 125 -1.83 -11.73 -13.27
C LEU A 125 -1.05 -11.89 -11.98
N LEU A 126 -1.40 -11.11 -10.94
CA LEU A 126 -0.71 -11.13 -9.64
C LEU A 126 -1.26 -12.19 -8.69
N LEU A 127 -2.54 -12.58 -8.81
CA LEU A 127 -3.18 -13.51 -7.88
C LEU A 127 -2.41 -14.83 -7.68
N PRO A 128 -1.91 -15.52 -8.72
CA PRO A 128 -1.19 -16.77 -8.56
C PRO A 128 0.06 -16.67 -7.69
N THR A 129 0.66 -15.48 -7.60
CA THR A 129 1.88 -15.26 -6.81
C THR A 129 1.65 -15.39 -5.29
N PHE A 130 0.41 -15.29 -4.85
CA PHE A 130 -0.01 -15.39 -3.45
C PHE A 130 -0.65 -16.74 -3.10
N SER A 131 -0.56 -17.74 -4.00
CA SER A 131 -1.06 -19.08 -3.71
C SER A 131 -0.34 -19.73 -2.53
N ILE A 132 -1.03 -20.59 -1.79
CA ILE A 132 -0.48 -21.33 -0.64
C ILE A 132 0.78 -22.10 -1.04
N SER A 133 0.77 -22.71 -2.23
CA SER A 133 1.93 -23.44 -2.75
C SER A 133 3.18 -22.56 -2.86
N HIS A 134 3.04 -21.34 -3.43
CA HIS A 134 4.17 -20.40 -3.54
C HIS A 134 4.61 -19.86 -2.18
N LEU A 135 3.66 -19.60 -1.27
CA LEU A 135 3.99 -19.17 0.09
C LEU A 135 4.79 -20.24 0.85
N LYS A 136 4.42 -21.53 0.71
CA LYS A 136 5.20 -22.64 1.30
C LYS A 136 6.63 -22.71 0.78
N GLN A 137 6.86 -22.43 -0.50
CA GLN A 137 8.20 -22.44 -1.08
C GLN A 137 9.13 -21.37 -0.49
N THR A 138 8.58 -20.28 0.03
CA THR A 138 9.37 -19.21 0.67
C THR A 138 9.73 -19.48 2.13
N MET A 139 9.14 -20.50 2.77
CA MET A 139 9.33 -20.81 4.20
C MET A 139 10.80 -21.01 4.58
N GLY A 140 11.57 -21.73 3.77
CA GLY A 140 13.01 -21.93 4.05
C GLY A 140 13.83 -20.64 4.05
N ILE A 141 13.44 -19.66 3.24
CA ILE A 141 14.05 -18.33 3.22
C ILE A 141 13.63 -17.55 4.46
N MET A 142 12.34 -17.58 4.79
CA MET A 142 11.78 -16.89 5.97
C MET A 142 12.46 -17.36 7.24
N ASN A 143 12.69 -18.66 7.40
CA ASN A 143 13.33 -19.25 8.57
C ASN A 143 14.75 -18.70 8.80
N ARG A 144 15.53 -18.50 7.74
CA ARG A 144 16.87 -17.90 7.86
C ARG A 144 16.79 -16.46 8.37
N VAL A 145 15.85 -15.68 7.87
CA VAL A 145 15.69 -14.28 8.28
C VAL A 145 15.18 -14.18 9.72
N VAL A 146 14.28 -15.09 10.13
CA VAL A 146 13.80 -15.19 11.53
C VAL A 146 14.94 -15.54 12.47
N LYS A 147 15.83 -16.47 12.08
CA LYS A 147 17.00 -16.83 12.90
C LYS A 147 17.91 -15.63 13.18
N ASN A 148 18.14 -14.76 12.18
CA ASN A 148 18.90 -13.53 12.41
C ASN A 148 18.19 -12.60 13.42
N LEU A 149 16.85 -12.54 13.40
CA LEU A 149 16.07 -11.77 14.37
C LEU A 149 16.21 -12.34 15.79
N GLU A 150 16.15 -13.67 15.93
CA GLU A 150 16.34 -14.36 17.21
C GLU A 150 17.73 -14.09 17.79
N GLU A 151 18.78 -14.18 16.95
CA GLU A 151 20.15 -13.85 17.36
C GLU A 151 20.27 -12.39 17.86
N ASN A 152 19.63 -11.44 17.16
CA ASN A 152 19.60 -10.03 17.59
C ASN A 152 18.85 -9.85 18.92
N PHE A 153 17.71 -10.51 19.11
CA PHE A 153 16.97 -10.44 20.38
C PHE A 153 17.77 -11.02 21.54
N SER A 154 18.51 -12.09 21.33
CA SER A 154 19.40 -12.65 22.34
C SER A 154 20.47 -11.62 22.77
N LEU A 155 21.09 -10.93 21.78
CA LEU A 155 22.07 -9.87 22.08
C LEU A 155 21.46 -8.67 22.79
N PHE A 156 20.20 -8.31 22.49
CA PHE A 156 19.50 -7.24 23.17
C PHE A 156 19.12 -7.62 24.61
N ALA A 157 18.70 -8.86 24.84
CA ALA A 157 18.35 -9.37 26.15
C ALA A 157 19.55 -9.34 27.13
N ASP A 158 20.75 -9.56 26.61
CA ASP A 158 22.00 -9.51 27.38
C ASP A 158 22.50 -8.06 27.61
N SER A 159 21.80 -7.06 27.07
CA SER A 159 22.16 -5.66 27.18
C SER A 159 21.15 -4.88 28.05
N ASP A 160 21.65 -3.99 28.93
CA ASP A 160 20.80 -3.06 29.69
C ASP A 160 20.28 -1.87 28.85
N LYS A 161 20.39 -1.92 27.53
CA LYS A 161 20.02 -0.80 26.67
C LYS A 161 18.58 -0.91 26.22
N ALA A 162 17.88 0.23 26.19
CA ALA A 162 16.58 0.32 25.56
C ALA A 162 16.68 0.03 24.04
N VAL A 163 15.77 -0.78 23.50
CA VAL A 163 15.74 -1.18 22.11
C VAL A 163 14.57 -0.52 21.39
N GLU A 164 14.85 0.13 20.26
CA GLU A 164 13.82 0.70 19.40
C GLU A 164 13.20 -0.41 18.51
N MET A 165 12.11 -1.02 18.99
CA MET A 165 11.47 -2.15 18.34
C MET A 165 11.03 -1.87 16.90
N LYS A 166 10.63 -0.62 16.60
CA LYS A 166 10.26 -0.23 15.24
C LYS A 166 11.43 -0.35 14.28
N GLN A 167 12.62 0.04 14.69
CA GLN A 167 13.83 -0.08 13.87
C GLN A 167 14.22 -1.55 13.65
N VAL A 168 14.16 -2.37 14.70
CA VAL A 168 14.44 -3.81 14.62
C VAL A 168 13.52 -4.49 13.61
N PHE A 169 12.21 -4.28 13.74
CA PHE A 169 11.25 -4.88 12.81
C PHE A 169 11.28 -4.25 11.42
N SER A 170 11.69 -2.99 11.28
CA SER A 170 11.95 -2.39 9.96
C SER A 170 13.06 -3.15 9.23
N CYS A 171 14.19 -3.40 9.87
CA CYS A 171 15.29 -4.17 9.29
C CYS A 171 14.87 -5.62 8.97
N TYR A 172 14.19 -6.28 9.92
CA TYR A 172 13.67 -7.62 9.71
C TYR A 172 12.75 -7.71 8.49
N THR A 173 11.80 -6.80 8.34
CA THR A 173 10.85 -6.83 7.22
C THR A 173 11.49 -6.50 5.89
N VAL A 174 12.52 -5.64 5.85
CA VAL A 174 13.30 -5.39 4.62
C VAL A 174 14.07 -6.64 4.22
N ASP A 175 14.76 -7.29 5.15
CA ASP A 175 15.49 -8.53 4.86
C ASP A 175 14.54 -9.63 4.39
N MET A 176 13.36 -9.74 5.04
CA MET A 176 12.33 -10.69 4.68
C MET A 176 11.85 -10.50 3.25
N ILE A 177 11.39 -9.30 2.90
CA ILE A 177 10.85 -9.03 1.56
C ILE A 177 11.94 -9.06 0.47
N ALA A 178 13.14 -8.56 0.75
CA ALA A 178 14.25 -8.60 -0.20
C ALA A 178 14.65 -10.05 -0.52
N SER A 179 14.72 -10.91 0.48
CA SER A 179 15.08 -12.31 0.30
C SER A 179 13.98 -13.14 -0.37
N THR A 180 12.72 -12.99 0.07
CA THR A 180 11.60 -13.79 -0.42
C THR A 180 11.08 -13.34 -1.78
N ALA A 181 11.03 -12.03 -2.02
CA ALA A 181 10.48 -11.49 -3.26
C ALA A 181 11.53 -11.32 -4.37
N PHE A 182 12.77 -11.02 -4.01
CA PHE A 182 13.83 -10.69 -4.98
C PHE A 182 15.03 -11.63 -4.92
N GLY A 183 15.10 -12.52 -3.93
CA GLY A 183 16.23 -13.39 -3.72
C GLY A 183 17.54 -12.64 -3.45
N ILE A 184 17.46 -11.46 -2.81
CA ILE A 184 18.59 -10.60 -2.47
C ILE A 184 18.78 -10.61 -0.96
N GLU A 185 20.01 -10.82 -0.52
CA GLU A 185 20.39 -10.73 0.88
C GLU A 185 20.88 -9.30 1.17
N VAL A 186 20.06 -8.50 1.84
CA VAL A 186 20.37 -7.12 2.23
C VAL A 186 21.15 -7.07 3.54
N ASN A 187 20.86 -8.01 4.46
CA ASN A 187 21.45 -8.08 5.80
C ASN A 187 21.29 -6.79 6.61
N SER A 188 20.14 -6.14 6.48
CA SER A 188 19.85 -4.88 7.16
C SER A 188 19.73 -5.03 8.67
N GLN A 189 19.42 -6.22 9.16
CA GLN A 189 19.43 -6.54 10.59
C GLN A 189 20.84 -6.42 11.21
N LYS A 190 21.89 -6.64 10.41
CA LYS A 190 23.30 -6.43 10.81
C LYS A 190 23.82 -5.04 10.45
N ASN A 191 23.17 -4.36 9.49
CA ASN A 191 23.50 -3.01 9.05
C ASN A 191 22.23 -2.13 8.97
N PRO A 192 21.74 -1.60 10.11
CA PRO A 192 20.52 -0.78 10.15
C PRO A 192 20.57 0.51 9.33
N ASP A 193 21.79 0.98 9.00
CA ASP A 193 22.01 2.18 8.19
C ASP A 193 21.95 1.94 6.68
N HIS A 194 21.56 0.74 6.25
CA HIS A 194 21.46 0.40 4.84
C HIS A 194 20.57 1.38 4.06
N SER A 195 20.97 1.72 2.83
CA SER A 195 20.30 2.74 2.01
C SER A 195 18.82 2.45 1.73
N LEU A 196 18.44 1.19 1.59
CA LEU A 196 17.04 0.79 1.42
C LEU A 196 16.16 1.14 2.63
N ILE A 197 16.66 0.92 3.86
CA ILE A 197 15.94 1.30 5.08
C ILE A 197 15.64 2.81 5.05
N LYS A 198 16.68 3.62 4.77
CA LYS A 198 16.53 5.09 4.68
C LYS A 198 15.55 5.52 3.57
N CYS A 199 15.49 4.79 2.45
CA CYS A 199 14.52 5.04 1.40
C CYS A 199 13.09 4.72 1.84
N PHE A 200 12.88 3.60 2.54
CA PHE A 200 11.57 3.22 3.05
C PHE A 200 11.06 4.20 4.11
N ASP A 201 11.90 4.58 5.06
CA ASP A 201 11.54 5.56 6.08
C ASP A 201 11.13 6.90 5.46
N LYS A 202 11.89 7.40 4.48
CA LYS A 202 11.56 8.64 3.77
C LYS A 202 10.27 8.55 2.97
N PHE A 203 9.98 7.39 2.37
CA PHE A 203 8.76 7.18 1.60
C PHE A 203 7.51 7.33 2.47
N PHE A 204 7.52 6.73 3.67
CA PHE A 204 6.38 6.75 4.58
C PHE A 204 6.33 8.00 5.47
N TYR A 205 7.40 8.78 5.52
CA TYR A 205 7.43 10.04 6.25
C TYR A 205 6.76 11.15 5.45
N VAL A 206 5.44 11.05 5.31
CA VAL A 206 4.63 12.11 4.70
C VAL A 206 4.41 13.20 5.75
N ASN A 207 5.21 14.24 5.70
CA ASN A 207 5.05 15.40 6.57
C ASN A 207 4.15 16.42 5.89
N PHE A 208 2.88 16.48 6.29
CA PHE A 208 1.94 17.49 5.79
C PHE A 208 2.27 18.93 6.23
N TYR A 209 3.23 19.10 7.15
CA TYR A 209 3.76 20.42 7.49
C TYR A 209 4.93 20.83 6.59
N ASP A 210 5.47 19.89 5.78
CA ASP A 210 6.43 20.25 4.73
C ASP A 210 5.72 21.06 3.63
N PRO A 211 6.15 22.29 3.34
CA PRO A 211 5.48 23.15 2.37
C PRO A 211 5.37 22.52 0.98
N ILE A 212 6.38 21.78 0.56
CA ILE A 212 6.40 21.13 -0.76
C ILE A 212 5.35 20.02 -0.81
N THR A 213 5.31 19.15 0.18
CA THR A 213 4.32 18.07 0.28
C THR A 213 2.90 18.61 0.39
N SER A 214 2.70 19.66 1.20
CA SER A 214 1.39 20.33 1.33
C SER A 214 0.91 20.94 0.03
N VAL A 215 1.78 21.69 -0.65
CA VAL A 215 1.47 22.32 -1.93
C VAL A 215 1.20 21.27 -3.01
N GLN A 216 1.96 20.19 -3.05
CA GLN A 216 1.73 19.10 -4.00
C GLN A 216 0.41 18.37 -3.78
N THR A 217 0.02 18.19 -2.52
CA THR A 217 -1.26 17.55 -2.16
C THR A 217 -2.45 18.46 -2.46
N LEU A 218 -2.31 19.76 -2.19
CA LEU A 218 -3.38 20.75 -2.39
C LEU A 218 -3.60 21.11 -3.87
N PHE A 219 -2.54 21.08 -4.65
CA PHE A 219 -2.55 21.55 -6.03
C PHE A 219 -1.90 20.50 -6.96
N PRO A 220 -2.65 19.50 -7.45
CA PRO A 220 -2.12 18.40 -8.27
C PRO A 220 -1.37 18.83 -9.55
N VAL A 221 -1.57 20.08 -10.00
CA VAL A 221 -0.86 20.63 -11.17
C VAL A 221 0.56 21.08 -10.81
N ILE A 222 0.80 21.49 -9.57
CA ILE A 222 2.09 22.04 -9.13
C ILE A 222 3.22 21.00 -9.13
N PRO A 223 3.03 19.73 -8.77
CA PRO A 223 4.07 18.70 -8.91
C PRO A 223 4.67 18.62 -10.31
N LYS A 224 3.83 18.75 -11.34
CA LYS A 224 4.29 18.76 -12.74
C LYS A 224 5.21 19.96 -13.01
N ILE A 225 4.84 21.13 -12.52
CA ILE A 225 5.61 22.36 -12.67
C ILE A 225 6.91 22.28 -11.86
N LEU A 226 6.84 21.87 -10.60
CA LEU A 226 8.03 21.71 -9.75
C LEU A 226 8.99 20.64 -10.28
N GLY A 227 8.46 19.57 -10.86
CA GLY A 227 9.23 18.51 -11.51
C GLY A 227 10.07 19.02 -12.68
N THR A 228 9.59 20.01 -13.45
CA THR A 228 10.38 20.62 -14.53
C THR A 228 11.58 21.41 -14.01
N PHE A 229 11.52 21.90 -12.77
CA PHE A 229 12.63 22.57 -12.08
C PHE A 229 13.48 21.62 -11.22
N GLY A 230 13.27 20.30 -11.32
CA GLY A 230 14.01 19.31 -10.55
C GLY A 230 13.64 19.21 -9.07
N ILE A 231 12.61 19.94 -8.62
CA ILE A 231 12.14 19.93 -7.23
C ILE A 231 11.23 18.73 -7.03
N LYS A 232 11.70 17.73 -6.26
CA LYS A 232 10.97 16.50 -5.97
C LYS A 232 10.67 16.42 -4.48
N SER A 233 9.50 15.87 -4.13
CA SER A 233 9.20 15.52 -2.74
C SER A 233 10.05 14.35 -2.26
N ASN A 234 10.17 14.18 -0.95
CA ASN A 234 10.81 12.99 -0.35
C ASN A 234 10.15 11.70 -0.84
N PHE A 235 8.83 11.70 -0.95
CA PHE A 235 8.04 10.60 -1.51
C PHE A 235 8.50 10.24 -2.93
N SER A 236 8.49 11.18 -3.86
CA SER A 236 8.87 10.94 -5.26
C SER A 236 10.34 10.54 -5.41
N SER A 237 11.25 11.12 -4.62
CA SER A 237 12.67 10.79 -4.66
C SER A 237 12.94 9.36 -4.14
N SER A 238 12.28 8.95 -3.06
CA SER A 238 12.39 7.58 -2.52
C SER A 238 11.82 6.56 -3.48
N LEU A 239 10.64 6.85 -4.06
CA LEU A 239 10.00 6.00 -5.05
C LEU A 239 10.91 5.75 -6.26
N GLN A 240 11.53 6.80 -6.80
CA GLN A 240 12.45 6.69 -7.93
C GLN A 240 13.73 5.93 -7.57
N SER A 241 14.24 6.08 -6.35
CA SER A 241 15.43 5.34 -5.88
C SER A 241 15.15 3.83 -5.79
N VAL A 242 14.00 3.45 -5.21
CA VAL A 242 13.60 2.03 -5.13
C VAL A 242 13.24 1.48 -6.51
N ALA A 243 12.62 2.28 -7.39
CA ALA A 243 12.35 1.88 -8.77
C ALA A 243 13.64 1.64 -9.57
N LYS A 244 14.65 2.48 -9.39
CA LYS A 244 15.98 2.27 -9.99
C LYS A 244 16.60 0.98 -9.49
N PHE A 245 16.65 0.77 -8.18
CA PHE A 245 17.13 -0.47 -7.59
C PHE A 245 16.41 -1.69 -8.16
N SER A 246 15.08 -1.65 -8.26
CA SER A 246 14.28 -2.74 -8.82
C SER A 246 14.62 -3.01 -10.30
N LYS A 247 14.83 -1.97 -11.10
CA LYS A 247 15.27 -2.10 -12.51
C LYS A 247 16.64 -2.77 -12.61
N ASP A 248 17.57 -2.37 -11.75
CA ASP A 248 18.93 -2.94 -11.75
C ASP A 248 18.89 -4.44 -11.41
N VAL A 249 18.07 -4.84 -10.42
CA VAL A 249 17.85 -6.26 -10.05
C VAL A 249 17.23 -7.06 -11.18
N ILE A 250 16.22 -6.53 -11.86
CA ILE A 250 15.56 -7.19 -13.00
C ILE A 250 16.57 -7.38 -14.15
N ALA A 251 17.35 -6.35 -14.46
CA ALA A 251 18.37 -6.39 -15.51
C ALA A 251 19.46 -7.42 -15.21
N GLU A 252 19.93 -7.47 -13.96
CA GLU A 252 20.94 -8.45 -13.53
C GLU A 252 20.41 -9.89 -13.63
N ARG A 253 19.17 -10.13 -13.17
CA ARG A 253 18.51 -11.45 -13.24
C ARG A 253 18.39 -11.93 -14.68
N ARG A 254 17.97 -11.07 -15.61
CA ARG A 254 17.88 -11.41 -17.04
C ARG A 254 19.23 -11.70 -17.66
N LYS A 255 20.26 -10.91 -17.31
CA LYS A 255 21.63 -11.10 -17.81
C LYS A 255 22.20 -12.44 -17.36
N ASN A 256 22.02 -12.78 -16.10
CA ASN A 256 22.57 -14.00 -15.49
C ASN A 256 21.72 -15.24 -15.78
N LYS A 257 20.55 -15.09 -16.43
CA LYS A 257 19.56 -16.15 -16.67
C LYS A 257 19.24 -16.98 -15.42
N THR A 258 19.29 -16.30 -14.25
CA THR A 258 19.04 -16.95 -12.97
C THR A 258 17.52 -17.12 -12.81
N VAL A 259 17.05 -18.36 -12.81
CA VAL A 259 15.66 -18.69 -12.52
C VAL A 259 15.57 -19.03 -11.03
N ARG A 260 14.75 -18.29 -10.28
CA ARG A 260 14.41 -18.54 -8.87
C ARG A 260 12.91 -18.67 -8.74
N GLN A 261 12.47 -19.50 -7.81
CA GLN A 261 11.03 -19.58 -7.49
C GLN A 261 10.69 -18.49 -6.45
N ASP A 262 10.69 -17.24 -6.88
CA ASP A 262 10.38 -16.09 -6.05
C ASP A 262 9.34 -15.18 -6.72
N PHE A 263 8.85 -14.19 -5.97
CA PHE A 263 7.83 -13.25 -6.43
C PHE A 263 8.24 -12.52 -7.72
N LEU A 264 9.51 -12.10 -7.84
CA LEU A 264 9.99 -11.41 -9.03
C LEU A 264 9.92 -12.31 -10.27
N GLN A 265 10.30 -13.59 -10.14
CA GLN A 265 10.23 -14.52 -11.27
C GLN A 265 8.79 -14.75 -11.72
N LEU A 266 7.86 -14.87 -10.76
CA LEU A 266 6.44 -15.00 -11.07
C LEU A 266 5.90 -13.78 -11.84
N LEU A 267 6.36 -12.56 -11.50
CA LEU A 267 6.02 -11.35 -12.25
C LEU A 267 6.62 -11.34 -13.67
N LEU A 268 7.86 -11.79 -13.81
CA LEU A 268 8.53 -11.87 -15.12
C LEU A 268 7.86 -12.89 -16.04
N ASP A 269 7.34 -13.97 -15.47
CA ASP A 269 6.67 -15.07 -16.18
C ASP A 269 5.14 -14.89 -16.26
N ALA A 270 4.60 -13.82 -15.66
CA ALA A 270 3.17 -13.60 -15.56
C ALA A 270 2.54 -13.34 -16.94
N LYS A 271 1.72 -14.31 -17.39
CA LYS A 271 0.90 -14.25 -18.60
C LYS A 271 -0.48 -14.81 -18.28
N LEU A 272 -1.51 -14.34 -18.96
CA LEU A 272 -2.87 -14.85 -18.77
C LEU A 272 -3.00 -16.36 -19.01
N GLU A 273 -2.21 -16.93 -19.89
CA GLU A 273 -2.19 -18.37 -20.18
C GLU A 273 -1.82 -19.23 -18.95
N ASN A 274 -1.22 -18.62 -17.92
CA ASN A 274 -0.81 -19.30 -16.69
C ASN A 274 -1.88 -19.22 -15.57
N VAL A 275 -2.97 -18.49 -15.79
CA VAL A 275 -4.01 -18.26 -14.78
C VAL A 275 -4.85 -19.52 -14.50
N ASP A 276 -4.91 -20.47 -15.45
CA ASP A 276 -5.64 -21.73 -15.29
C ASP A 276 -5.05 -22.69 -14.22
N LYS A 277 -3.89 -22.37 -13.64
CA LYS A 277 -3.20 -23.18 -12.63
C LYS A 277 -3.45 -22.72 -11.20
N ILE A 278 -4.54 -22.03 -10.94
CA ILE A 278 -4.87 -21.42 -9.67
C ILE A 278 -5.70 -22.33 -8.78
N ASP A 279 -5.49 -22.27 -7.47
CA ASP A 279 -6.28 -22.99 -6.45
C ASP A 279 -7.77 -22.60 -6.49
N ASP A 280 -8.65 -23.50 -6.11
CA ASP A 280 -10.12 -23.33 -6.24
C ASP A 280 -10.66 -22.13 -5.46
N ASP A 281 -10.07 -21.77 -4.33
CA ASP A 281 -10.45 -20.57 -3.54
C ASP A 281 -10.19 -19.27 -4.31
N MET A 282 -9.12 -19.22 -5.10
CA MET A 282 -8.82 -18.06 -5.96
C MET A 282 -9.62 -18.06 -7.25
N LYS A 283 -10.08 -19.23 -7.73
CA LYS A 283 -10.98 -19.31 -8.89
C LYS A 283 -12.28 -18.56 -8.64
N HIS A 284 -12.83 -18.67 -7.43
CA HIS A 284 -14.06 -17.95 -7.07
C HIS A 284 -13.86 -16.42 -7.08
N GLU A 285 -12.70 -15.92 -6.63
CA GLU A 285 -12.38 -14.49 -6.73
C GLU A 285 -12.22 -14.05 -8.20
N LEU A 286 -11.66 -14.90 -9.05
CA LEU A 286 -11.54 -14.67 -10.50
C LEU A 286 -12.87 -14.71 -11.25
N GLU A 287 -13.78 -15.61 -10.89
CA GLU A 287 -15.11 -15.71 -11.50
C GLU A 287 -15.95 -14.45 -11.28
N THR A 288 -15.78 -13.79 -10.13
CA THR A 288 -16.40 -12.48 -9.86
C THR A 288 -15.81 -11.35 -10.72
N LEU A 289 -14.65 -11.59 -11.34
CA LEU A 289 -13.92 -10.66 -12.20
C LEU A 289 -14.15 -10.90 -13.70
N THR A 290 -15.27 -11.54 -14.11
CA THR A 290 -15.55 -11.97 -15.49
C THR A 290 -15.16 -10.95 -16.56
N PHE A 291 -14.33 -11.44 -17.51
CA PHE A 291 -13.75 -10.67 -18.60
C PHE A 291 -14.58 -10.79 -19.88
N GLU A 292 -15.86 -10.49 -19.85
CA GLU A 292 -16.75 -10.65 -21.03
C GLU A 292 -16.30 -9.84 -22.27
N ASN A 293 -15.35 -8.91 -22.15
CA ASN A 293 -14.94 -8.02 -23.24
C ASN A 293 -13.41 -7.83 -23.37
N MET A 294 -12.59 -8.75 -22.87
CA MET A 294 -11.14 -8.70 -23.13
C MET A 294 -10.76 -9.42 -24.44
N SER A 295 -11.44 -9.13 -25.54
CA SER A 295 -11.00 -9.53 -26.88
C SER A 295 -9.75 -8.80 -27.35
N ASP A 296 -9.18 -7.96 -26.50
CA ASP A 296 -8.17 -7.00 -26.89
C ASP A 296 -6.74 -7.50 -26.67
N TRP A 297 -5.80 -6.96 -27.41
CA TRP A 297 -4.36 -7.20 -27.48
C TRP A 297 -3.65 -7.43 -26.11
N ARG A 298 -4.24 -7.00 -25.02
CA ARG A 298 -3.71 -7.21 -23.64
C ARG A 298 -3.85 -8.65 -23.15
N SER A 299 -4.80 -9.42 -23.66
CA SER A 299 -5.05 -10.79 -23.21
C SER A 299 -3.89 -11.78 -23.50
N LYS A 300 -3.03 -11.45 -24.46
CA LYS A 300 -1.88 -12.29 -24.85
C LYS A 300 -0.53 -11.77 -24.41
N ARG A 301 -0.44 -10.56 -23.85
CA ARG A 301 0.81 -10.02 -23.33
C ARG A 301 0.91 -10.20 -21.82
N GLY A 302 2.08 -10.38 -21.30
CA GLY A 302 2.35 -10.22 -19.86
C GLY A 302 2.41 -8.75 -19.44
N LEU A 303 2.90 -8.51 -18.22
CA LEU A 303 3.21 -7.17 -17.74
C LEU A 303 4.40 -6.58 -18.49
N THR A 304 4.38 -5.29 -18.76
CA THR A 304 5.54 -4.55 -19.26
C THR A 304 6.58 -4.38 -18.15
N ASP A 305 7.83 -4.11 -18.51
CA ASP A 305 8.90 -3.88 -17.54
C ASP A 305 8.59 -2.76 -16.55
N GLU A 306 7.92 -1.71 -17.01
CA GLU A 306 7.51 -0.61 -16.14
C GLU A 306 6.38 -1.03 -15.19
N GLU A 307 5.43 -1.82 -15.65
CA GLU A 307 4.38 -2.40 -14.81
C GLU A 307 4.96 -3.37 -13.78
N ILE A 308 5.91 -4.21 -14.17
CA ILE A 308 6.64 -5.11 -13.24
C ILE A 308 7.37 -4.30 -12.18
N VAL A 309 8.16 -3.31 -12.57
CA VAL A 309 8.88 -2.43 -11.62
C VAL A 309 7.89 -1.76 -10.66
N ALA A 310 6.75 -1.28 -11.14
CA ALA A 310 5.74 -0.65 -10.31
C ALA A 310 5.19 -1.63 -9.26
N GLN A 311 4.82 -2.86 -9.65
CA GLN A 311 4.33 -3.86 -8.69
C GLN A 311 5.40 -4.25 -7.67
N VAL A 312 6.63 -4.45 -8.13
CA VAL A 312 7.79 -4.71 -7.29
C VAL A 312 7.95 -3.65 -6.21
N VAL A 313 7.94 -2.38 -6.60
CA VAL A 313 8.05 -1.23 -5.69
C VAL A 313 6.87 -1.17 -4.74
N LEU A 314 5.65 -1.36 -5.24
CA LEU A 314 4.43 -1.39 -4.43
C LEU A 314 4.52 -2.44 -3.33
N PHE A 315 4.89 -3.68 -3.67
CA PHE A 315 4.94 -4.77 -2.71
C PHE A 315 6.08 -4.62 -1.71
N LEU A 316 7.22 -4.05 -2.12
CA LEU A 316 8.29 -3.67 -1.18
C LEU A 316 7.79 -2.74 -0.09
N PHE A 317 7.14 -1.65 -0.48
CA PHE A 317 6.62 -0.68 0.48
C PHE A 317 5.48 -1.25 1.33
N ALA A 318 4.56 -1.99 0.71
CA ALA A 318 3.40 -2.56 1.41
C ALA A 318 3.83 -3.55 2.50
N ALA A 319 4.73 -4.48 2.18
CA ALA A 319 5.17 -5.51 3.10
C ALA A 319 6.02 -4.94 4.27
N HIS A 320 6.81 -3.90 4.00
CA HIS A 320 7.70 -3.32 5.00
C HIS A 320 6.93 -2.64 6.15
N LEU A 321 6.15 -1.59 5.84
CA LEU A 321 5.56 -0.74 6.89
C LEU A 321 4.50 -1.48 7.71
N THR A 322 3.61 -2.20 7.04
CA THR A 322 2.46 -2.84 7.71
C THR A 322 2.93 -3.89 8.69
N THR A 323 3.80 -4.80 8.25
CA THR A 323 4.32 -5.89 9.08
C THR A 323 5.20 -5.37 10.22
N SER A 324 6.13 -4.45 9.95
CA SER A 324 6.99 -3.89 11.01
C SER A 324 6.18 -3.11 12.05
N THR A 325 5.12 -2.42 11.65
CA THR A 325 4.22 -1.71 12.57
C THR A 325 3.39 -2.68 13.40
N ALA A 326 2.81 -3.72 12.77
CA ALA A 326 2.04 -4.73 13.48
C ALA A 326 2.88 -5.46 14.54
N LEU A 327 4.11 -5.87 14.18
CA LEU A 327 5.03 -6.51 15.11
C LEU A 327 5.46 -5.56 16.27
N SER A 328 5.66 -4.28 15.98
CA SER A 328 5.98 -3.28 17.02
C SER A 328 4.83 -3.11 18.01
N PHE A 329 3.59 -3.00 17.54
CA PHE A 329 2.42 -2.92 18.42
C PHE A 329 2.17 -4.23 19.16
N PHE A 330 2.37 -5.37 18.51
CA PHE A 330 2.26 -6.67 19.16
C PHE A 330 3.25 -6.79 20.34
N SER A 331 4.52 -6.46 20.10
CA SER A 331 5.53 -6.43 21.17
C SER A 331 5.17 -5.47 22.31
N TYR A 332 4.66 -4.28 21.98
CA TYR A 332 4.18 -3.32 22.98
C TYR A 332 3.05 -3.91 23.85
N ILE A 333 2.08 -4.59 23.23
CA ILE A 333 0.99 -5.25 23.97
C ILE A 333 1.53 -6.34 24.88
N LEU A 334 2.44 -7.19 24.38
CA LEU A 334 3.01 -8.28 25.19
C LEU A 334 3.76 -7.75 26.42
N VAL A 335 4.52 -6.65 26.28
CA VAL A 335 5.28 -6.06 27.39
C VAL A 335 4.36 -5.36 28.39
N THR A 336 3.31 -4.69 27.92
CA THR A 336 2.41 -3.90 28.79
C THR A 336 1.28 -4.69 29.42
N GLN A 337 0.97 -5.90 28.90
CA GLN A 337 -0.14 -6.75 29.33
C GLN A 337 0.35 -8.20 29.55
N PRO A 338 0.95 -8.49 30.71
CA PRO A 338 1.52 -9.82 31.01
C PRO A 338 0.51 -10.98 30.91
N GLU A 339 -0.76 -10.71 31.20
CA GLU A 339 -1.85 -11.71 31.07
C GLU A 339 -2.12 -12.09 29.61
N ILE A 340 -1.93 -11.19 28.67
CA ILE A 340 -2.02 -11.49 27.23
C ILE A 340 -0.77 -12.24 26.78
N GLN A 341 0.41 -11.83 27.24
CA GLN A 341 1.65 -12.55 26.97
C GLN A 341 1.56 -14.01 27.38
N GLN A 342 1.06 -14.29 28.61
CA GLN A 342 0.90 -15.65 29.11
C GLN A 342 -0.07 -16.45 28.25
N LYS A 343 -1.22 -15.89 27.88
CA LYS A 343 -2.20 -16.57 27.00
C LYS A 343 -1.61 -16.94 25.64
N VAL A 344 -0.86 -16.02 25.02
CA VAL A 344 -0.18 -16.28 23.74
C VAL A 344 0.86 -17.38 23.91
N TYR A 345 1.63 -17.35 25.00
CA TYR A 345 2.61 -18.39 25.32
C TYR A 345 1.95 -19.75 25.47
N ASP A 346 0.89 -19.85 26.29
CA ASP A 346 0.17 -21.10 26.54
C ASP A 346 -0.41 -21.68 25.24
N GLU A 347 -1.06 -20.85 24.41
CA GLU A 347 -1.60 -21.27 23.11
C GLU A 347 -0.52 -21.77 22.16
N VAL A 348 0.62 -21.09 22.10
CA VAL A 348 1.76 -21.52 21.29
C VAL A 348 2.30 -22.88 21.80
N MET A 349 2.46 -23.03 23.11
CA MET A 349 2.95 -24.29 23.69
C MET A 349 1.98 -25.44 23.53
N ASP A 350 0.67 -25.19 23.61
CA ASP A 350 -0.36 -26.21 23.35
C ASP A 350 -0.33 -26.76 21.91
N VAL A 351 -0.03 -25.90 20.93
CA VAL A 351 0.02 -26.28 19.51
C VAL A 351 1.36 -26.92 19.14
N ILE A 352 2.45 -26.37 19.65
CA ILE A 352 3.82 -26.74 19.25
C ILE A 352 4.41 -27.79 20.19
N GLY A 353 3.99 -27.82 21.45
CA GLY A 353 4.56 -28.67 22.50
C GLY A 353 5.99 -28.26 22.87
N ASP A 354 6.70 -29.14 23.57
CA ASP A 354 8.11 -28.91 23.98
C ASP A 354 9.13 -29.02 22.83
N VAL A 355 8.67 -28.91 21.59
CA VAL A 355 9.56 -28.96 20.42
C VAL A 355 10.28 -27.64 20.29
N SER A 356 11.61 -27.65 20.45
CA SER A 356 12.42 -26.46 20.20
C SER A 356 12.15 -25.91 18.81
N PHE A 357 11.98 -24.59 18.69
CA PHE A 357 11.63 -23.85 17.47
C PHE A 357 12.31 -24.34 16.17
N PRO A 358 13.57 -24.80 16.16
CA PRO A 358 14.21 -25.36 14.96
C PRO A 358 13.59 -26.66 14.43
N LYS A 359 12.91 -27.46 15.28
CA LYS A 359 12.29 -28.72 14.85
C LYS A 359 10.94 -28.55 14.18
N ILE A 360 10.19 -27.50 14.52
CA ILE A 360 8.88 -27.19 13.93
C ILE A 360 9.03 -26.88 12.44
N LEU A 361 10.09 -26.17 12.09
CA LEU A 361 10.39 -25.75 10.74
C LEU A 361 10.97 -26.87 9.85
N ALA A 362 11.38 -27.99 10.45
CA ALA A 362 11.91 -29.16 9.76
C ALA A 362 10.87 -30.26 9.49
N GLN A 363 9.68 -30.21 10.10
CA GLN A 363 8.64 -31.24 9.95
C GLN A 363 7.77 -31.07 8.70
N ASP A 364 7.86 -29.92 7.99
CA ASP A 364 7.11 -29.63 6.75
C ASP A 364 7.94 -29.79 5.46
N GLN A 365 9.01 -30.62 5.46
CA GLN A 365 9.77 -31.00 4.26
C GLN A 365 9.24 -32.28 3.63
#